data_262b9de2054fbf1835702cf4bd662291
#
_entry.id   262b9de2054fbf1835702cf4bd662291
#
_cell.length_a   1.000
_cell.length_b   1.000
_cell.length_c   1.000
_cell.angle_alpha   90.00
_cell.angle_beta   90.00
_cell.angle_gamma   90.00
#
_symmetry.space_group_name_H-M   'P 1'
#
loop_
_entity.id
_entity.type
_entity.pdbx_description
1 polymer ?
#
loop_
_entity_poly.entity_id
_entity_poly.type
_entity_poly.pdbx_seq_one_letter_code
_entity_poly.pdbx_strand_id
1 'polypeptide(L)'
;MDFLEFPRALAIAKSAVEGGADYIEAGTPLIKSEGLDAVRKLRAAFGGKTIIADMKTMDAGRIEAEAAAKAGANVMTVSGTADMSTILQCVEAGRHYGCLVAVDLLGVEQPLELAKKLENSGVAWLDVHCPIDAQMQGQDPLALLKQLRPMTRLVLAVAGGIN
;
A
#
# COMPACT_ATOMS: atom_id res chain seq x y z
N MET A 1 7.65 -5.38 2.88
CA MET A 1 8.99 -5.67 3.49
C MET A 1 9.31 -4.60 4.52
N ASP A 2 9.10 -4.93 5.78
CA ASP A 2 9.21 -4.00 6.93
C ASP A 2 10.58 -4.13 7.62
N PHE A 3 11.64 -3.97 6.83
CA PHE A 3 13.02 -3.95 7.29
C PHE A 3 13.56 -2.52 7.30
N LEU A 4 14.58 -2.27 8.12
CA LEU A 4 15.23 -0.97 8.17
C LEU A 4 16.40 -0.86 7.17
N GLU A 5 16.91 -1.99 6.71
CA GLU A 5 18.12 -2.07 5.86
C GLU A 5 17.77 -2.69 4.51
N PHE A 6 18.15 -2.00 3.43
CA PHE A 6 17.88 -2.45 2.07
C PHE A 6 18.51 -3.81 1.71
N PRO A 7 19.78 -4.15 2.11
CA PRO A 7 20.36 -5.45 1.76
C PRO A 7 19.53 -6.63 2.27
N ARG A 8 18.97 -6.52 3.48
CA ARG A 8 18.11 -7.54 4.07
C ARG A 8 16.77 -7.62 3.32
N ALA A 9 16.17 -6.48 3.03
CA ALA A 9 14.92 -6.41 2.23
C ALA A 9 15.11 -7.06 0.85
N LEU A 10 16.22 -6.78 0.18
CA LEU A 10 16.53 -7.34 -1.14
C LEU A 10 16.72 -8.88 -1.07
N ALA A 11 17.39 -9.39 -0.07
CA ALA A 11 17.58 -10.85 0.09
C ALA A 11 16.23 -11.57 0.24
N ILE A 12 15.36 -11.05 1.11
CA ILE A 12 14.02 -11.61 1.32
C ILE A 12 13.15 -11.47 0.06
N ALA A 13 13.21 -10.32 -0.62
CA ALA A 13 12.47 -10.12 -1.88
C ALA A 13 12.87 -11.15 -2.95
N LYS A 14 14.16 -11.48 -3.08
CA LYS A 14 14.65 -12.54 -4.00
C LYS A 14 14.00 -13.88 -3.67
N SER A 15 14.08 -14.30 -2.40
CA SER A 15 13.47 -15.56 -1.96
C SER A 15 11.95 -15.60 -2.18
N ALA A 16 11.26 -14.49 -1.92
CA ALA A 16 9.82 -14.38 -2.15
C ALA A 16 9.47 -14.51 -3.64
N VAL A 17 10.24 -13.88 -4.53
CA VAL A 17 10.06 -13.99 -5.99
C VAL A 17 10.34 -15.40 -6.49
N GLU A 18 11.38 -16.06 -5.99
CA GLU A 18 11.66 -17.47 -6.26
C GLU A 18 10.53 -18.38 -5.78
N GLY A 19 9.88 -18.02 -4.66
CA GLY A 19 8.68 -18.69 -4.14
C GLY A 19 7.37 -18.35 -4.87
N GLY A 20 7.41 -17.48 -5.90
CA GLY A 20 6.25 -17.17 -6.73
C GLY A 20 5.52 -15.87 -6.39
N ALA A 21 6.08 -14.98 -5.57
CA ALA A 21 5.46 -13.69 -5.29
C ALA A 21 5.29 -12.85 -6.56
N ASP A 22 4.10 -12.30 -6.77
CA ASP A 22 3.77 -11.43 -7.91
C ASP A 22 4.06 -9.96 -7.63
N TYR A 23 3.89 -9.53 -6.40
CA TYR A 23 4.10 -8.16 -5.95
C TYR A 23 5.27 -8.10 -4.97
N ILE A 24 6.00 -6.99 -5.02
CA ILE A 24 7.08 -6.68 -4.07
C ILE A 24 6.76 -5.33 -3.45
N GLU A 25 6.63 -5.29 -2.14
CA GLU A 25 6.31 -4.07 -1.42
C GLU A 25 7.52 -3.53 -0.66
N ALA A 26 7.88 -2.28 -0.92
CA ALA A 26 8.71 -1.50 -0.04
C ALA A 26 7.84 -1.02 1.12
N GLY A 27 7.95 -1.66 2.28
CA GLY A 27 7.14 -1.30 3.45
C GLY A 27 7.48 0.08 3.99
N THR A 28 6.54 0.66 4.73
CA THR A 28 6.70 2.00 5.34
C THR A 28 8.00 2.12 6.16
N PRO A 29 8.40 1.13 6.99
CA PRO A 29 9.66 1.21 7.73
C PRO A 29 10.89 1.31 6.82
N LEU A 30 10.90 0.57 5.72
CA LEU A 30 12.01 0.60 4.76
C LEU A 30 12.09 1.95 4.05
N ILE A 31 10.93 2.49 3.61
CA ILE A 31 10.89 3.81 2.96
C ILE A 31 11.31 4.91 3.93
N LYS A 32 10.91 4.83 5.19
CA LYS A 32 11.32 5.82 6.22
C LYS A 32 12.80 5.75 6.54
N SER A 33 13.41 4.59 6.47
CA SER A 33 14.84 4.40 6.75
C SER A 33 15.72 4.77 5.55
N GLU A 34 15.37 4.29 4.34
CA GLU A 34 16.20 4.36 3.13
C GLU A 34 15.72 5.41 2.10
N GLY A 35 14.57 6.04 2.38
CA GLY A 35 13.91 6.92 1.40
C GLY A 35 13.38 6.15 0.19
N LEU A 36 12.94 6.89 -0.82
CA LEU A 36 12.47 6.32 -2.10
C LEU A 36 13.57 5.62 -2.92
N ASP A 37 14.82 5.70 -2.49
CA ASP A 37 15.89 4.90 -3.08
C ASP A 37 15.66 3.41 -2.89
N ALA A 38 14.99 2.99 -1.83
CA ALA A 38 14.54 1.59 -1.67
C ALA A 38 13.67 1.16 -2.85
N VAL A 39 12.70 1.98 -3.24
CA VAL A 39 11.81 1.71 -4.38
C VAL A 39 12.59 1.65 -5.70
N ARG A 40 13.51 2.61 -5.95
CA ARG A 40 14.36 2.63 -7.15
C ARG A 40 15.22 1.37 -7.26
N LYS A 41 15.83 0.96 -6.16
CA LYS A 41 16.69 -0.23 -6.10
C LYS A 41 15.87 -1.52 -6.29
N LEU A 42 14.65 -1.61 -5.72
CA LEU A 42 13.75 -2.74 -5.95
C LEU A 42 13.30 -2.80 -7.42
N ARG A 43 12.92 -1.67 -8.01
CA ARG A 43 12.58 -1.58 -9.43
C ARG A 43 13.74 -2.04 -10.31
N ALA A 44 14.97 -1.63 -10.01
CA ALA A 44 16.15 -2.05 -10.76
C ALA A 44 16.41 -3.56 -10.62
N ALA A 45 16.20 -4.13 -9.44
CA ALA A 45 16.41 -5.56 -9.18
C ALA A 45 15.32 -6.45 -9.76
N PHE A 46 14.07 -5.97 -9.86
CA PHE A 46 12.88 -6.76 -10.22
C PHE A 46 12.04 -6.06 -11.31
N GLY A 47 12.64 -5.74 -12.44
CA GLY A 47 12.03 -4.97 -13.52
C GLY A 47 10.70 -5.54 -14.07
N GLY A 48 10.51 -6.86 -14.00
CA GLY A 48 9.28 -7.53 -14.44
C GLY A 48 8.18 -7.71 -13.38
N LYS A 49 8.44 -7.31 -12.13
CA LYS A 49 7.48 -7.46 -11.03
C LYS A 49 6.77 -6.13 -10.72
N THR A 50 5.58 -6.22 -10.13
CA THR A 50 4.87 -5.05 -9.59
C THR A 50 5.52 -4.60 -8.30
N ILE A 51 5.95 -3.34 -8.25
CA ILE A 51 6.52 -2.72 -7.05
C ILE A 51 5.47 -1.84 -6.39
N ILE A 52 5.21 -2.09 -5.12
CA ILE A 52 4.33 -1.28 -4.27
C ILE A 52 5.23 -0.41 -3.37
N ALA A 53 4.96 0.88 -3.33
CA ALA A 53 5.54 1.81 -2.37
C ALA A 53 4.53 2.06 -1.25
N ASP A 54 4.73 1.46 -0.07
CA ASP A 54 3.85 1.64 1.07
C ASP A 54 4.14 2.98 1.78
N MET A 55 3.69 4.06 1.13
CA MET A 55 3.93 5.44 1.54
C MET A 55 3.09 5.85 2.75
N LYS A 56 1.88 5.27 2.86
CA LYS A 56 0.86 5.72 3.82
C LYS A 56 0.71 7.25 3.84
N THR A 57 0.65 7.83 2.65
CA THR A 57 0.56 9.28 2.45
C THR A 57 -0.60 9.87 3.25
N MET A 58 -0.32 10.92 4.01
CA MET A 58 -1.31 11.63 4.84
C MET A 58 -1.64 13.02 4.32
N ASP A 59 -0.74 13.63 3.55
CA ASP A 59 -0.85 14.99 3.02
C ASP A 59 -0.01 15.12 1.73
N ALA A 60 -0.13 16.25 1.03
CA ALA A 60 0.62 16.53 -0.20
C ALA A 60 0.48 15.43 -1.28
N GLY A 61 -0.72 14.83 -1.42
CA GLY A 61 -1.00 13.63 -2.19
C GLY A 61 -0.43 13.63 -3.61
N ARG A 62 -0.54 14.77 -4.33
CA ARG A 62 0.02 14.90 -5.68
C ARG A 62 1.53 14.74 -5.70
N ILE A 63 2.24 15.39 -4.77
CA ILE A 63 3.71 15.41 -4.72
C ILE A 63 4.23 14.01 -4.35
N GLU A 64 3.64 13.37 -3.36
CA GLU A 64 4.06 12.05 -2.90
C GLU A 64 3.76 10.96 -3.94
N ALA A 65 2.61 11.02 -4.59
CA ALA A 65 2.28 10.10 -5.67
C ALA A 65 3.21 10.25 -6.89
N GLU A 66 3.53 11.49 -7.28
CA GLU A 66 4.55 11.76 -8.30
C GLU A 66 5.91 11.20 -7.92
N ALA A 67 6.34 11.41 -6.66
CA ALA A 67 7.63 10.94 -6.17
C ALA A 67 7.72 9.40 -6.16
N ALA A 68 6.67 8.71 -5.71
CA ALA A 68 6.59 7.25 -5.73
C ALA A 68 6.62 6.69 -7.16
N ALA A 69 5.82 7.27 -8.07
CA ALA A 69 5.79 6.88 -9.48
C ALA A 69 7.15 7.07 -10.16
N LYS A 70 7.80 8.24 -9.97
CA LYS A 70 9.14 8.52 -10.51
C LYS A 70 10.24 7.65 -9.90
N ALA A 71 10.03 7.13 -8.70
CA ALA A 71 10.91 6.12 -8.11
C ALA A 71 10.73 4.72 -8.73
N GLY A 72 9.70 4.52 -9.55
CA GLY A 72 9.41 3.26 -10.23
C GLY A 72 8.36 2.39 -9.55
N ALA A 73 7.59 2.93 -8.61
CA ALA A 73 6.43 2.22 -8.07
C ALA A 73 5.35 2.05 -9.14
N ASN A 74 4.74 0.87 -9.19
CA ASN A 74 3.52 0.62 -9.97
C ASN A 74 2.28 0.98 -9.16
N VAL A 75 2.40 0.90 -7.85
CA VAL A 75 1.34 1.21 -6.89
C VAL A 75 1.94 1.98 -5.72
N MET A 76 1.22 2.96 -5.22
CA MET A 76 1.54 3.63 -3.96
C MET A 76 0.36 3.54 -3.00
N THR A 77 0.60 3.58 -1.70
CA THR A 77 -0.45 3.61 -0.70
C THR A 77 -0.68 5.01 -0.17
N VAL A 78 -1.94 5.36 0.03
CA VAL A 78 -2.38 6.52 0.80
C VAL A 78 -3.14 6.05 2.03
N SER A 79 -2.99 6.73 3.16
CA SER A 79 -3.74 6.41 4.36
C SER A 79 -5.22 6.72 4.18
N GLY A 80 -6.09 5.80 4.57
CA GLY A 80 -7.53 6.04 4.59
C GLY A 80 -7.97 7.05 5.67
N THR A 81 -7.07 7.43 6.57
CA THR A 81 -7.29 8.50 7.56
C THR A 81 -6.90 9.88 7.03
N ALA A 82 -6.29 9.96 5.84
CA ALA A 82 -6.01 11.21 5.17
C ALA A 82 -7.32 11.91 4.73
N ASP A 83 -7.24 13.23 4.52
CA ASP A 83 -8.35 13.96 3.94
C ASP A 83 -8.72 13.39 2.55
N MET A 84 -10.02 13.40 2.22
CA MET A 84 -10.50 12.90 0.93
C MET A 84 -9.84 13.64 -0.24
N SER A 85 -9.56 14.93 -0.11
CA SER A 85 -8.85 15.70 -1.12
C SER A 85 -7.44 15.16 -1.37
N THR A 86 -6.73 14.74 -0.32
CA THR A 86 -5.40 14.11 -0.45
C THR A 86 -5.49 12.79 -1.21
N ILE A 87 -6.47 11.94 -0.88
CA ILE A 87 -6.68 10.67 -1.57
C ILE A 87 -6.93 10.91 -3.07
N LEU A 88 -7.83 11.85 -3.39
CA LEU A 88 -8.16 12.18 -4.78
C LEU A 88 -6.98 12.79 -5.55
N GLN A 89 -6.15 13.60 -4.89
CA GLN A 89 -4.92 14.13 -5.49
C GLN A 89 -3.89 13.03 -5.76
N CYS A 90 -3.77 12.01 -4.88
CA CYS A 90 -2.97 10.82 -5.18
C CYS A 90 -3.49 10.10 -6.42
N VAL A 91 -4.80 9.89 -6.53
CA VAL A 91 -5.40 9.19 -7.68
C VAL A 91 -5.19 9.96 -8.97
N GLU A 92 -5.39 11.28 -8.97
CA GLU A 92 -5.15 12.13 -10.13
C GLU A 92 -3.69 12.08 -10.60
N ALA A 93 -2.75 12.26 -9.67
CA ALA A 93 -1.34 12.17 -9.97
C ALA A 93 -0.94 10.76 -10.43
N GLY A 94 -1.46 9.73 -9.76
CA GLY A 94 -1.24 8.33 -10.14
C GLY A 94 -1.65 8.04 -11.58
N ARG A 95 -2.79 8.53 -12.03
CA ARG A 95 -3.24 8.43 -13.43
C ARG A 95 -2.27 9.13 -14.39
N HIS A 96 -1.77 10.30 -14.00
CA HIS A 96 -0.85 11.09 -14.84
C HIS A 96 0.51 10.39 -15.01
N TYR A 97 1.03 9.80 -13.93
CA TYR A 97 2.35 9.18 -13.90
C TYR A 97 2.36 7.65 -14.10
N GLY A 98 1.19 7.04 -14.32
CA GLY A 98 1.08 5.58 -14.52
C GLY A 98 1.30 4.75 -13.26
N CYS A 99 0.93 5.28 -12.10
CA CYS A 99 1.00 4.60 -10.81
C CYS A 99 -0.41 4.42 -10.22
N LEU A 100 -0.78 3.21 -9.85
CA LEU A 100 -2.04 2.93 -9.19
C LEU A 100 -2.00 3.42 -7.74
N VAL A 101 -3.17 3.68 -7.17
CA VAL A 101 -3.29 4.13 -5.78
C VAL A 101 -4.14 3.13 -5.00
N ALA A 102 -3.59 2.60 -3.93
CA ALA A 102 -4.30 1.81 -2.92
C ALA A 102 -4.57 2.65 -1.67
N VAL A 103 -5.67 2.39 -0.98
CA VAL A 103 -6.00 3.06 0.27
C VAL A 103 -5.84 2.08 1.43
N ASP A 104 -4.93 2.38 2.35
CA ASP A 104 -4.73 1.59 3.55
C ASP A 104 -5.75 1.99 4.63
N LEU A 105 -6.52 1.01 5.10
CA LEU A 105 -7.59 1.21 6.09
C LEU A 105 -7.09 1.21 7.54
N LEU A 106 -5.76 1.18 7.75
CA LEU A 106 -5.16 1.26 9.08
C LEU A 106 -5.65 2.51 9.83
N GLY A 107 -6.24 2.32 11.01
CA GLY A 107 -6.72 3.41 11.85
C GLY A 107 -7.99 4.12 11.39
N VAL A 108 -8.62 3.66 10.33
CA VAL A 108 -9.90 4.21 9.85
C VAL A 108 -11.03 3.80 10.78
N GLU A 109 -11.71 4.79 11.40
CA GLU A 109 -12.79 4.53 12.34
C GLU A 109 -14.06 3.98 11.67
N GLN A 110 -14.34 4.43 10.44
CA GLN A 110 -15.55 4.08 9.68
C GLN A 110 -15.19 3.50 8.30
N PRO A 111 -14.57 2.30 8.25
CA PRO A 111 -14.06 1.76 6.99
C PRO A 111 -15.14 1.43 5.97
N LEU A 112 -16.35 1.05 6.40
CA LEU A 112 -17.48 0.79 5.50
C LEU A 112 -17.99 2.05 4.81
N GLU A 113 -18.03 3.16 5.53
CA GLU A 113 -18.42 4.47 4.96
C GLU A 113 -17.37 4.99 3.99
N LEU A 114 -16.08 4.84 4.35
CA LEU A 114 -14.99 5.23 3.46
C LEU A 114 -15.01 4.40 2.18
N ALA A 115 -15.17 3.09 2.27
CA ALA A 115 -15.25 2.20 1.11
C ALA A 115 -16.33 2.65 0.12
N LYS A 116 -17.53 3.00 0.60
CA LYS A 116 -18.62 3.54 -0.24
C LYS A 116 -18.22 4.84 -0.93
N LYS A 117 -17.58 5.77 -0.21
CA LYS A 117 -17.13 7.05 -0.78
C LYS A 117 -16.09 6.86 -1.88
N LEU A 118 -15.29 5.80 -1.78
CA LEU A 118 -14.20 5.53 -2.70
C LEU A 118 -14.59 4.72 -3.94
N GLU A 119 -15.79 4.14 -4.02
CA GLU A 119 -16.19 3.22 -5.11
C GLU A 119 -15.97 3.75 -6.53
N ASN A 120 -16.12 5.04 -6.75
CA ASN A 120 -15.94 5.66 -8.07
C ASN A 120 -14.78 6.66 -8.12
N SER A 121 -13.91 6.65 -7.11
CA SER A 121 -12.80 7.60 -7.01
C SER A 121 -11.65 7.30 -7.97
N GLY A 122 -11.51 6.03 -8.38
CA GLY A 122 -10.38 5.53 -9.18
C GLY A 122 -9.26 4.93 -8.34
N VAL A 123 -9.51 4.70 -7.06
CA VAL A 123 -8.67 3.87 -6.19
C VAL A 123 -8.65 2.44 -6.75
N ALA A 124 -7.45 1.82 -6.76
CA ALA A 124 -7.27 0.48 -7.31
C ALA A 124 -7.81 -0.60 -6.38
N TRP A 125 -7.52 -0.47 -5.07
CA TRP A 125 -8.01 -1.38 -4.04
C TRP A 125 -7.96 -0.75 -2.65
N LEU A 126 -8.56 -1.42 -1.67
CA LEU A 126 -8.44 -1.12 -0.25
C LEU A 126 -7.58 -2.17 0.43
N ASP A 127 -6.59 -1.74 1.20
CA ASP A 127 -5.81 -2.62 2.07
C ASP A 127 -6.52 -2.75 3.42
N VAL A 128 -7.07 -3.93 3.66
CA VAL A 128 -7.67 -4.31 4.95
C VAL A 128 -6.53 -4.68 5.88
N HIS A 129 -6.04 -3.70 6.63
CA HIS A 129 -4.82 -3.81 7.40
C HIS A 129 -5.11 -4.04 8.88
N CYS A 130 -4.61 -5.15 9.42
CA CYS A 130 -4.59 -5.40 10.85
C CYS A 130 -3.22 -4.98 11.42
N PRO A 131 -3.16 -3.92 12.27
CA PRO A 131 -1.89 -3.47 12.85
C PRO A 131 -1.17 -4.58 13.61
N ILE A 132 0.16 -4.60 13.56
CA ILE A 132 0.96 -5.64 14.24
C ILE A 132 0.68 -5.66 15.76
N ASP A 133 0.52 -4.49 16.37
CA ASP A 133 0.22 -4.38 17.80
C ASP A 133 -1.17 -4.93 18.15
N ALA A 134 -2.14 -4.81 17.25
CA ALA A 134 -3.48 -5.36 17.40
C ALA A 134 -3.50 -6.88 17.18
N GLN A 135 -2.68 -7.40 16.25
CA GLN A 135 -2.49 -8.84 16.06
C GLN A 135 -1.96 -9.50 17.35
N MET A 136 -1.00 -8.84 18.03
CA MET A 136 -0.48 -9.32 19.31
C MET A 136 -1.55 -9.37 20.42
N GLN A 137 -2.65 -8.62 20.25
CA GLN A 137 -3.81 -8.63 21.14
C GLN A 137 -4.92 -9.59 20.67
N GLY A 138 -4.66 -10.38 19.62
CA GLY A 138 -5.57 -11.42 19.12
C GLY A 138 -6.65 -10.92 18.17
N GLN A 139 -6.49 -9.75 17.54
CA GLN A 139 -7.44 -9.29 16.52
C GLN A 139 -7.38 -10.19 15.27
N ASP A 140 -8.57 -10.56 14.75
CA ASP A 140 -8.70 -11.31 13.49
C ASP A 140 -8.57 -10.37 12.29
N PRO A 141 -7.49 -10.47 11.46
CA PRO A 141 -7.33 -9.65 10.28
C PRO A 141 -8.44 -9.85 9.24
N LEU A 142 -9.14 -10.98 9.26
CA LEU A 142 -10.22 -11.28 8.32
C LEU A 142 -11.60 -10.75 8.77
N ALA A 143 -11.75 -10.28 10.01
CA ALA A 143 -13.03 -9.81 10.52
C ALA A 143 -13.58 -8.63 9.71
N LEU A 144 -12.74 -7.62 9.46
CA LEU A 144 -13.10 -6.44 8.67
C LEU A 144 -13.30 -6.81 7.18
N LEU A 145 -12.48 -7.71 6.63
CA LEU A 145 -12.66 -8.19 5.26
C LEU A 145 -14.04 -8.80 5.04
N LYS A 146 -14.51 -9.64 5.97
CA LYS A 146 -15.84 -10.28 5.92
C LYS A 146 -16.97 -9.25 5.93
N GLN A 147 -16.80 -8.12 6.62
CA GLN A 147 -17.76 -7.03 6.66
C GLN A 147 -17.75 -6.19 5.38
N LEU A 148 -16.56 -5.88 4.86
CA LEU A 148 -16.38 -5.06 3.67
C LEU A 148 -16.83 -5.76 2.39
N ARG A 149 -16.54 -7.05 2.25
CA ARG A 149 -16.75 -7.77 0.98
C ARG A 149 -18.17 -7.66 0.40
N PRO A 150 -19.26 -7.79 1.18
CA PRO A 150 -20.62 -7.61 0.65
C PRO A 150 -21.01 -6.15 0.40
N MET A 151 -20.23 -5.18 0.91
CA MET A 151 -20.58 -3.75 0.94
C MET A 151 -19.90 -2.92 -0.15
N THR A 152 -18.89 -3.46 -0.83
CA THR A 152 -18.15 -2.73 -1.87
C THR A 152 -17.77 -3.62 -3.05
N ARG A 153 -17.66 -2.99 -4.22
CA ARG A 153 -17.15 -3.60 -5.46
C ARG A 153 -15.64 -3.43 -5.62
N LEU A 154 -15.02 -2.59 -4.80
CA LEU A 154 -13.58 -2.39 -4.83
C LEU A 154 -12.85 -3.71 -4.58
N VAL A 155 -11.69 -3.85 -5.18
CA VAL A 155 -10.77 -4.94 -4.85
C VAL A 155 -10.32 -4.74 -3.40
N LEU A 156 -10.24 -5.84 -2.66
CA LEU A 156 -9.78 -5.84 -1.27
C LEU A 156 -8.50 -6.67 -1.19
N ALA A 157 -7.45 -6.10 -0.67
CA ALA A 157 -6.24 -6.78 -0.23
C ALA A 157 -6.25 -6.90 1.30
N VAL A 158 -5.56 -7.88 1.83
CA VAL A 158 -5.46 -8.08 3.28
C VAL A 158 -4.00 -8.05 3.67
N ALA A 159 -3.69 -7.26 4.70
CA ALA A 159 -2.34 -7.11 5.24
C ALA A 159 -2.33 -7.33 6.75
N GLY A 160 -1.25 -7.95 7.22
CA GLY A 160 -1.01 -8.20 8.63
C GLY A 160 -1.72 -9.46 9.18
N GLY A 161 -0.93 -10.37 9.76
CA GLY A 161 -1.46 -11.55 10.46
C GLY A 161 -2.05 -12.66 9.59
N ILE A 162 -1.72 -12.70 8.31
CA ILE A 162 -2.10 -13.79 7.40
C ILE A 162 -1.00 -14.85 7.45
N ASN A 163 -1.35 -16.06 7.90
CA ASN A 163 -0.45 -17.24 8.04
C ASN A 163 -0.97 -18.40 7.19
#